data_6abfb553b0c34757deee3b245da9dcbb
#
_entry.id   6abfb553b0c34757deee3b245da9dcbb
#
_cell.length_a   1.000
_cell.length_b   1.000
_cell.length_c   1.000
_cell.angle_alpha   90.00
_cell.angle_beta   90.00
_cell.angle_gamma   90.00
#
_symmetry.space_group_name_H-M   'P 1'
#
loop_
_entity.id
_entity.type
_entity.pdbx_description
1 polymer ?
#
loop_
_entity_poly.entity_id
_entity_poly.type
_entity_poly.pdbx_seq_one_letter_code
_entity_poly.pdbx_strand_id
1 'polypeptide(L)'
;MKRNILLLFTFFACITVQGQTPVRLVDLRSEHLDRPIGLDNPVPRLSWRMEDGRQGAVQTSWRIVVDEDSLNVVNGCGRMWDSGKNDSRNQLVAYAGKKLQPFTRYYWKVICSDMEYKETASPVSYFETGMMGMQHWQGAWIGDGKDIHYGPAPYFRKEFKTGKKVKSARAYIAAAGLYELYINGEKIGDHCLAPLY
;
A
#
# COMPACT_ATOMS: atom_id res chain seq x y z
N MET A 1 -61.39 -39.01 43.28
CA MET A 1 -60.36 -37.98 43.37
C MET A 1 -59.54 -37.99 42.09
N LYS A 2 -59.73 -37.02 41.18
CA LYS A 2 -58.94 -36.88 39.92
C LYS A 2 -57.83 -35.85 40.21
N ARG A 3 -56.57 -36.27 40.11
CA ARG A 3 -55.38 -35.40 40.25
C ARG A 3 -55.05 -34.83 38.87
N ASN A 4 -55.26 -33.53 38.69
CA ASN A 4 -54.81 -32.78 37.54
C ASN A 4 -53.31 -32.50 37.72
N ILE A 5 -52.45 -33.00 36.79
CA ILE A 5 -51.03 -32.68 36.70
C ILE A 5 -50.91 -31.56 35.71
N LEU A 6 -50.57 -30.35 36.22
CA LEU A 6 -50.22 -29.17 35.40
C LEU A 6 -48.77 -29.26 34.95
N LEU A 7 -48.57 -29.53 33.67
CA LEU A 7 -47.21 -29.52 33.06
C LEU A 7 -46.84 -28.08 32.69
N LEU A 8 -45.89 -27.50 33.44
CA LEU A 8 -45.34 -26.17 33.18
C LEU A 8 -44.21 -26.34 32.11
N PHE A 9 -44.50 -25.89 30.86
CA PHE A 9 -43.49 -25.82 29.83
C PHE A 9 -42.68 -24.52 29.98
N THR A 10 -41.47 -24.60 30.50
CA THR A 10 -40.49 -23.49 30.50
C THR A 10 -39.82 -23.41 29.15
N PHE A 11 -40.17 -22.38 28.38
CA PHE A 11 -39.52 -22.04 27.11
C PHE A 11 -38.17 -21.40 27.40
N PHE A 12 -37.08 -22.12 27.21
CA PHE A 12 -35.71 -21.61 27.32
C PHE A 12 -35.41 -20.89 25.97
N ALA A 13 -35.54 -19.59 25.91
CA ALA A 13 -35.12 -18.80 24.77
C ALA A 13 -33.59 -18.75 24.78
N CYS A 14 -32.96 -19.50 23.90
CA CYS A 14 -31.52 -19.47 23.68
C CYS A 14 -31.21 -18.17 22.89
N ILE A 15 -30.81 -17.12 23.60
CA ILE A 15 -30.32 -15.88 22.96
C ILE A 15 -28.92 -16.21 22.43
N THR A 16 -28.82 -16.47 21.14
CA THR A 16 -27.53 -16.55 20.45
C THR A 16 -27.00 -15.11 20.34
N VAL A 17 -26.05 -14.76 21.20
CA VAL A 17 -25.25 -13.55 21.02
C VAL A 17 -24.36 -13.80 19.80
N GLN A 18 -24.79 -13.33 18.64
CA GLN A 18 -23.93 -13.25 17.47
C GLN A 18 -22.85 -12.21 17.77
N GLY A 19 -21.63 -12.70 18.04
CA GLY A 19 -20.48 -11.84 18.17
C GLY A 19 -20.29 -11.04 16.88
N GLN A 20 -20.50 -9.72 16.96
CA GLN A 20 -20.27 -8.84 15.81
C GLN A 20 -18.80 -8.90 15.44
N THR A 21 -18.50 -9.24 14.19
CA THR A 21 -17.14 -9.12 13.67
C THR A 21 -16.69 -7.66 13.75
N PRO A 22 -15.52 -7.39 14.35
CA PRO A 22 -15.07 -6.00 14.50
C PRO A 22 -14.86 -5.36 13.12
N VAL A 23 -15.19 -4.07 13.03
CA VAL A 23 -14.90 -3.27 11.82
C VAL A 23 -13.41 -3.31 11.52
N ARG A 24 -13.05 -3.54 10.27
CA ARG A 24 -11.67 -3.60 9.80
C ARG A 24 -11.48 -2.75 8.56
N LEU A 25 -10.32 -2.10 8.48
CA LEU A 25 -9.89 -1.39 7.27
C LEU A 25 -8.79 -2.23 6.62
N VAL A 26 -9.04 -2.66 5.41
CA VAL A 26 -8.21 -3.60 4.67
C VAL A 26 -7.94 -3.08 3.26
N ASP A 27 -7.12 -3.81 2.51
CA ASP A 27 -6.84 -3.54 1.09
C ASP A 27 -6.36 -2.10 0.85
N LEU A 28 -5.40 -1.66 1.69
CA LEU A 28 -4.78 -0.34 1.56
C LEU A 28 -3.90 -0.31 0.33
N ARG A 29 -4.25 0.53 -0.66
CA ARG A 29 -3.53 0.63 -1.93
C ARG A 29 -3.10 2.06 -2.21
N SER A 30 -2.00 2.17 -2.93
CA SER A 30 -1.52 3.43 -3.51
C SER A 30 -1.44 3.23 -5.04
N GLU A 31 -2.15 4.08 -5.83
CA GLU A 31 -2.32 3.91 -7.28
C GLU A 31 -2.82 2.50 -7.65
N HIS A 32 -3.76 1.96 -6.88
CA HIS A 32 -4.34 0.62 -7.01
C HIS A 32 -3.36 -0.55 -6.76
N LEU A 33 -2.12 -0.28 -6.34
CA LEU A 33 -1.08 -1.26 -6.09
C LEU A 33 -0.88 -1.47 -4.58
N ASP A 34 -0.53 -2.68 -4.17
CA ASP A 34 -0.12 -2.97 -2.79
C ASP A 34 1.33 -2.56 -2.58
N ARG A 35 1.56 -1.60 -1.69
CA ARG A 35 2.88 -1.11 -1.29
C ARG A 35 3.85 -0.89 -2.45
N PRO A 36 3.46 -0.14 -3.48
CA PRO A 36 4.27 0.04 -4.67
C PRO A 36 5.59 0.75 -4.36
N ILE A 37 6.59 0.42 -5.15
CA ILE A 37 7.86 1.13 -5.21
C ILE A 37 8.02 1.76 -6.60
N GLY A 38 8.59 2.98 -6.64
CA GLY A 38 8.83 3.68 -7.89
C GLY A 38 7.63 4.47 -8.44
N LEU A 39 6.74 4.95 -7.58
CA LEU A 39 5.65 5.83 -8.01
C LEU A 39 6.18 7.20 -8.44
N ASP A 40 5.89 7.61 -9.67
CA ASP A 40 6.25 8.92 -10.21
C ASP A 40 5.08 9.92 -10.22
N ASN A 41 3.88 9.48 -9.82
CA ASN A 41 2.75 10.39 -9.67
C ASN A 41 2.95 11.29 -8.44
N PRO A 42 3.01 12.65 -8.61
CA PRO A 42 3.18 13.58 -7.49
C PRO A 42 1.96 13.66 -6.57
N VAL A 43 0.81 13.18 -7.02
CA VAL A 43 -0.47 13.19 -6.31
C VAL A 43 -1.07 11.78 -6.34
N PRO A 44 -0.42 10.79 -5.66
CA PRO A 44 -0.90 9.42 -5.71
C PRO A 44 -2.28 9.28 -5.05
N ARG A 45 -3.10 8.41 -5.60
CA ARG A 45 -4.41 8.07 -5.04
C ARG A 45 -4.23 6.97 -4.00
N LEU A 46 -4.78 7.20 -2.82
CA LEU A 46 -4.82 6.26 -1.72
C LEU A 46 -6.22 5.66 -1.62
N SER A 47 -6.30 4.36 -1.46
CA SER A 47 -7.58 3.66 -1.34
C SER A 47 -7.53 2.59 -0.26
N TRP A 48 -8.70 2.25 0.27
CA TRP A 48 -8.90 1.23 1.28
C TRP A 48 -10.30 0.63 1.14
N ARG A 49 -10.57 -0.42 1.88
CA ARG A 49 -11.89 -1.01 1.99
C ARG A 49 -12.26 -1.21 3.45
N MET A 50 -13.46 -0.80 3.82
CA MET A 50 -14.03 -1.09 5.14
C MET A 50 -14.77 -2.43 5.09
N GLU A 51 -14.41 -3.35 5.97
CA GLU A 51 -15.12 -4.60 6.25
C GLU A 51 -15.90 -4.46 7.55
N ASP A 52 -17.19 -4.68 7.48
CA ASP A 52 -18.12 -4.62 8.61
C ASP A 52 -19.21 -5.68 8.40
N GLY A 53 -19.40 -6.54 9.36
CA GLY A 53 -20.40 -7.61 9.27
C GLY A 53 -21.84 -7.15 9.49
N ARG A 54 -22.08 -5.89 9.83
CA ARG A 54 -23.42 -5.36 10.06
C ARG A 54 -24.12 -5.06 8.74
N GLN A 55 -25.42 -5.38 8.67
CA GLN A 55 -26.23 -5.08 7.49
C GLN A 55 -26.34 -3.57 7.29
N GLY A 56 -26.08 -3.10 6.06
CA GLY A 56 -26.14 -1.68 5.71
C GLY A 56 -25.01 -0.84 6.29
N ALA A 57 -23.94 -1.46 6.80
CA ALA A 57 -22.78 -0.76 7.32
C ALA A 57 -22.15 0.16 6.27
N VAL A 58 -21.88 1.39 6.68
CA VAL A 58 -21.26 2.41 5.82
C VAL A 58 -20.22 3.20 6.60
N GLN A 59 -19.17 3.62 5.91
CA GLN A 59 -18.24 4.63 6.39
C GLN A 59 -18.94 6.00 6.37
N THR A 60 -18.78 6.77 7.44
CA THR A 60 -19.34 8.14 7.54
C THR A 60 -18.27 9.20 7.38
N SER A 61 -17.05 8.92 7.83
CA SER A 61 -15.93 9.85 7.69
C SER A 61 -14.60 9.10 7.56
N TRP A 62 -13.58 9.84 7.13
CA TRP A 62 -12.21 9.35 7.08
C TRP A 62 -11.21 10.45 7.44
N ARG A 63 -10.03 10.03 7.92
CA ARG A 63 -8.83 10.86 8.10
C ARG A 63 -7.62 10.05 7.66
N ILE A 64 -6.77 10.63 6.83
CA ILE A 64 -5.51 10.04 6.38
C ILE A 64 -4.35 10.77 7.03
N VAL A 65 -3.37 10.02 7.50
CA VAL A 65 -2.08 10.56 7.97
C VAL A 65 -0.95 9.94 7.18
N VAL A 66 -0.01 10.77 6.72
CA VAL A 66 1.17 10.37 5.92
C VAL A 66 2.43 10.96 6.51
N ASP A 67 3.48 10.17 6.66
CA ASP A 67 4.79 10.61 7.17
C ASP A 67 5.91 9.74 6.56
N GLU A 68 7.14 10.24 6.59
CA GLU A 68 8.35 9.47 6.25
C GLU A 68 8.77 8.52 7.39
N ASP A 69 8.26 8.75 8.59
CA ASP A 69 8.50 7.92 9.76
C ASP A 69 7.26 7.08 10.12
N SER A 70 7.40 5.76 10.07
CA SER A 70 6.32 4.84 10.40
C SER A 70 5.81 4.99 11.83
N LEU A 71 6.65 5.35 12.80
CA LEU A 71 6.26 5.54 14.19
C LEU A 71 5.32 6.75 14.35
N ASN A 72 5.58 7.83 13.62
CA ASN A 72 4.66 8.97 13.59
C ASN A 72 3.29 8.54 13.10
N VAL A 73 3.22 7.77 12.00
CA VAL A 73 1.96 7.27 11.46
C VAL A 73 1.25 6.34 12.45
N VAL A 74 1.98 5.44 13.12
CA VAL A 74 1.40 4.58 14.18
C VAL A 74 0.74 5.45 15.26
N ASN A 75 1.38 6.54 15.65
CA ASN A 75 0.87 7.48 16.66
C ASN A 75 -0.19 8.46 16.14
N GLY A 76 -0.60 8.35 14.88
CA GLY A 76 -1.63 9.22 14.28
C GLY A 76 -1.12 10.60 13.89
N CYS A 77 0.20 10.76 13.74
CA CYS A 77 0.84 12.00 13.29
C CYS A 77 1.22 11.89 11.81
N GLY A 78 0.88 12.90 11.02
CA GLY A 78 1.20 13.00 9.60
C GLY A 78 1.86 14.32 9.27
N ARG A 79 3.20 14.40 9.37
CA ARG A 79 3.95 15.65 9.07
C ARG A 79 3.95 15.97 7.57
N MET A 80 3.81 14.95 6.72
CA MET A 80 3.68 15.12 5.27
C MET A 80 2.24 15.42 4.88
N TRP A 81 1.29 14.74 5.51
CA TRP A 81 -0.12 15.02 5.33
C TRP A 81 -0.94 14.52 6.51
N ASP A 82 -1.74 15.39 7.05
CA ASP A 82 -2.87 15.08 7.92
C ASP A 82 -4.10 15.71 7.26
N SER A 83 -4.98 14.89 6.74
CA SER A 83 -6.16 15.38 6.02
C SER A 83 -7.19 16.06 6.93
N GLY A 84 -7.05 15.91 8.25
CA GLY A 84 -8.15 16.14 9.16
C GLY A 84 -9.31 15.16 8.91
N LYS A 85 -10.37 15.29 9.69
CA LYS A 85 -11.59 14.50 9.50
C LYS A 85 -12.37 15.04 8.29
N ASN A 86 -12.74 14.14 7.40
CA ASN A 86 -13.56 14.43 6.23
C ASN A 86 -14.84 13.61 6.31
N ASP A 87 -15.98 14.27 6.40
CA ASP A 87 -17.30 13.62 6.42
C ASP A 87 -17.68 13.18 5.01
N SER A 88 -17.22 11.99 4.65
CA SER A 88 -17.36 11.42 3.31
C SER A 88 -17.29 9.90 3.33
N ARG A 89 -18.01 9.27 2.41
CA ARG A 89 -17.99 7.82 2.18
C ARG A 89 -16.94 7.38 1.14
N ASN A 90 -16.20 8.33 0.57
CA ASN A 90 -15.16 8.00 -0.42
C ASN A 90 -14.06 7.15 0.20
N GLN A 91 -13.68 6.11 -0.51
CA GLN A 91 -12.58 5.20 -0.16
C GLN A 91 -11.46 5.23 -1.19
N LEU A 92 -11.45 6.26 -2.02
CA LEU A 92 -10.40 6.59 -2.98
C LEU A 92 -10.16 8.09 -2.92
N VAL A 93 -8.98 8.50 -2.49
CA VAL A 93 -8.64 9.89 -2.20
C VAL A 93 -7.28 10.24 -2.78
N ALA A 94 -7.18 11.35 -3.48
CA ALA A 94 -5.92 11.88 -3.96
C ALA A 94 -5.12 12.50 -2.80
N TYR A 95 -3.83 12.23 -2.76
CA TYR A 95 -2.91 12.85 -1.82
C TYR A 95 -2.93 14.38 -1.96
N ALA A 96 -3.11 15.09 -0.87
CA ALA A 96 -3.18 16.56 -0.84
C ALA A 96 -2.22 17.17 0.21
N GLY A 97 -1.15 16.47 0.53
CA GLY A 97 -0.15 16.91 1.50
C GLY A 97 0.99 17.72 0.89
N LYS A 98 2.10 17.78 1.60
CA LYS A 98 3.33 18.44 1.12
C LYS A 98 3.87 17.73 -0.10
N LYS A 99 4.60 18.47 -0.95
CA LYS A 99 5.25 17.93 -2.14
C LYS A 99 6.11 16.70 -1.79
N LEU A 100 5.85 15.60 -2.48
CA LEU A 100 6.63 14.36 -2.34
C LEU A 100 8.04 14.55 -2.92
N GLN A 101 9.02 13.93 -2.26
CA GLN A 101 10.41 13.94 -2.71
C GLN A 101 10.72 12.68 -3.51
N PRO A 102 11.63 12.71 -4.48
CA PRO A 102 12.05 11.51 -5.21
C PRO A 102 12.74 10.51 -4.27
N PHE A 103 12.69 9.22 -4.65
CA PHE A 103 13.37 8.11 -3.97
C PHE A 103 13.04 7.97 -2.48
N THR A 104 11.85 8.39 -2.06
CA THR A 104 11.46 8.49 -0.66
C THR A 104 10.31 7.55 -0.35
N ARG A 105 10.40 6.86 0.80
CA ARG A 105 9.31 6.03 1.30
C ARG A 105 8.41 6.84 2.23
N TYR A 106 7.10 6.75 1.97
CA TYR A 106 6.05 7.36 2.76
C TYR A 106 5.17 6.28 3.37
N TYR A 107 4.97 6.35 4.67
CA TYR A 107 4.05 5.51 5.42
C TYR A 107 2.73 6.24 5.57
N TRP A 108 1.64 5.49 5.58
CA TRP A 108 0.32 6.06 5.75
C TRP A 108 -0.64 5.09 6.40
N LYS A 109 -1.66 5.64 7.04
CA LYS A 109 -2.84 4.91 7.48
C LYS A 109 -4.08 5.76 7.31
N VAL A 110 -5.22 5.11 7.35
CA VAL A 110 -6.53 5.76 7.37
C VAL A 110 -7.24 5.43 8.68
N ILE A 111 -7.99 6.38 9.18
CA ILE A 111 -8.88 6.26 10.34
C ILE A 111 -10.27 6.57 9.81
N CYS A 112 -11.22 5.63 9.93
CA CYS A 112 -12.59 5.81 9.46
C CYS A 112 -13.56 5.74 10.64
N SER A 113 -14.64 6.51 10.55
CA SER A 113 -15.80 6.33 11.43
C SER A 113 -16.87 5.53 10.72
N ASP A 114 -17.52 4.63 11.44
CA ASP A 114 -18.68 3.88 10.98
C ASP A 114 -19.99 4.67 11.18
N MET A 115 -21.14 4.02 10.93
CA MET A 115 -22.48 4.61 11.11
C MET A 115 -22.80 4.98 12.56
N GLU A 116 -22.08 4.41 13.54
CA GLU A 116 -22.22 4.72 14.97
C GLU A 116 -21.18 5.74 15.43
N TYR A 117 -20.43 6.34 14.48
CA TYR A 117 -19.33 7.28 14.73
C TYR A 117 -18.16 6.68 15.51
N LYS A 118 -18.06 5.35 15.56
CA LYS A 118 -16.94 4.66 16.16
C LYS A 118 -15.76 4.66 15.21
N GLU A 119 -14.61 5.10 15.70
CA GLU A 119 -13.38 5.16 14.90
C GLU A 119 -12.64 3.82 14.87
N THR A 120 -12.18 3.46 13.70
CA THR A 120 -11.29 2.33 13.44
C THR A 120 -10.12 2.79 12.62
N ALA A 121 -8.91 2.45 13.06
CA ALA A 121 -7.68 2.74 12.32
C ALA A 121 -7.22 1.52 11.53
N SER A 122 -6.71 1.75 10.34
CA SER A 122 -6.08 0.71 9.54
C SER A 122 -4.69 0.34 10.08
N PRO A 123 -4.14 -0.82 9.67
CA PRO A 123 -2.70 -1.03 9.71
C PRO A 123 -1.95 0.07 8.94
N VAL A 124 -0.66 0.23 9.23
CA VAL A 124 0.21 1.13 8.46
C VAL A 124 0.57 0.47 7.14
N SER A 125 0.36 1.17 6.05
CA SER A 125 0.85 0.82 4.71
C SER A 125 1.94 1.80 4.28
N TYR A 126 2.53 1.59 3.10
CA TYR A 126 3.52 2.51 2.54
C TYR A 126 3.45 2.53 1.01
N PHE A 127 4.04 3.56 0.44
CA PHE A 127 4.48 3.61 -0.94
C PHE A 127 5.87 4.25 -1.01
N GLU A 128 6.57 4.03 -2.11
CA GLU A 128 7.88 4.62 -2.34
C GLU A 128 7.86 5.34 -3.68
N THR A 129 8.30 6.60 -3.68
CA THR A 129 8.38 7.39 -4.91
C THR A 129 9.54 6.92 -5.78
N GLY A 130 9.37 7.04 -7.09
CA GLY A 130 10.42 6.86 -8.06
C GLY A 130 11.27 8.11 -8.23
N MET A 131 11.71 8.36 -9.46
CA MET A 131 12.56 9.51 -9.78
C MET A 131 11.82 10.85 -9.76
N MET A 132 10.50 10.84 -9.87
CA MET A 132 9.67 12.05 -9.90
C MET A 132 10.08 13.04 -11.00
N GLY A 133 10.61 12.53 -12.08
CA GLY A 133 11.02 13.28 -13.26
C GLY A 133 12.41 12.92 -13.79
N MET A 134 12.63 13.18 -15.08
CA MET A 134 13.86 12.81 -15.79
C MET A 134 15.12 13.55 -15.29
N GLN A 135 14.95 14.70 -14.64
CA GLN A 135 16.07 15.49 -14.09
C GLN A 135 16.87 14.76 -13.00
N HIS A 136 16.31 13.71 -12.42
CA HIS A 136 16.99 12.90 -11.39
C HIS A 136 17.71 11.69 -11.98
N TRP A 137 17.60 11.47 -13.28
CA TRP A 137 18.31 10.38 -13.96
C TRP A 137 19.79 10.73 -14.12
N GLN A 138 20.66 9.91 -13.55
CA GLN A 138 22.12 10.08 -13.63
C GLN A 138 22.80 9.01 -14.48
N GLY A 139 22.04 8.06 -14.99
CA GLY A 139 22.51 7.02 -15.88
C GLY A 139 22.74 7.51 -17.30
N ALA A 140 23.61 6.83 -18.03
CA ALA A 140 23.79 7.00 -19.46
C ALA A 140 23.32 5.75 -20.21
N TRP A 141 22.87 5.92 -21.43
CA TRP A 141 22.62 4.79 -22.31
C TRP A 141 23.92 4.07 -22.64
N ILE A 142 23.89 2.76 -22.53
CA ILE A 142 24.98 1.88 -22.89
C ILE A 142 24.51 0.93 -23.99
N GLY A 143 25.41 0.58 -24.92
CA GLY A 143 25.17 -0.35 -26.00
C GLY A 143 26.44 -1.17 -26.26
N ASP A 144 26.29 -2.29 -26.91
CA ASP A 144 27.40 -3.17 -27.27
C ASP A 144 28.06 -2.80 -28.63
N GLY A 145 27.54 -1.76 -29.29
CA GLY A 145 28.03 -1.29 -30.61
C GLY A 145 27.76 -2.25 -31.77
N LYS A 146 26.96 -3.29 -31.55
CA LYS A 146 26.58 -4.25 -32.59
C LYS A 146 25.46 -3.73 -33.47
N ASP A 147 25.38 -4.30 -34.68
CA ASP A 147 24.28 -4.07 -35.59
C ASP A 147 22.94 -4.49 -34.96
N ILE A 148 21.85 -3.76 -35.27
CA ILE A 148 20.50 -4.04 -34.74
C ILE A 148 20.00 -5.45 -35.09
N HIS A 149 20.51 -6.05 -36.14
CA HIS A 149 20.18 -7.42 -36.55
C HIS A 149 21.02 -8.50 -35.86
N TYR A 150 21.96 -8.11 -34.99
CA TYR A 150 22.74 -9.06 -34.19
C TYR A 150 21.83 -9.72 -33.16
N GLY A 151 21.54 -11.01 -33.35
CA GLY A 151 20.48 -11.73 -32.62
C GLY A 151 20.70 -11.99 -31.11
N PRO A 152 21.95 -12.24 -30.59
CA PRO A 152 22.13 -12.49 -29.16
C PRO A 152 21.90 -11.24 -28.31
N ALA A 153 21.20 -11.39 -27.19
CA ALA A 153 21.06 -10.34 -26.21
C ALA A 153 22.42 -9.99 -25.56
N PRO A 154 22.77 -8.70 -25.45
CA PRO A 154 24.04 -8.31 -24.87
C PRO A 154 24.05 -8.48 -23.34
N TYR A 155 25.21 -8.86 -22.81
CA TYR A 155 25.47 -8.89 -21.38
C TYR A 155 26.29 -7.67 -20.98
N PHE A 156 25.75 -6.86 -20.07
CA PHE A 156 26.46 -5.76 -19.44
C PHE A 156 26.80 -6.13 -18.00
N ARG A 157 28.07 -6.00 -17.63
CA ARG A 157 28.55 -6.30 -16.26
C ARG A 157 29.31 -5.11 -15.70
N LYS A 158 29.00 -4.76 -14.46
CA LYS A 158 29.73 -3.75 -13.71
C LYS A 158 30.02 -4.26 -12.30
N GLU A 159 31.28 -4.18 -11.90
CA GLU A 159 31.67 -4.42 -10.52
C GLU A 159 31.80 -3.12 -9.76
N PHE A 160 31.35 -3.12 -8.52
CA PHE A 160 31.51 -1.98 -7.63
C PHE A 160 31.66 -2.45 -6.18
N LYS A 161 32.26 -1.58 -5.36
CA LYS A 161 32.42 -1.84 -3.92
C LYS A 161 31.64 -0.82 -3.14
N THR A 162 30.95 -1.26 -2.08
CA THR A 162 30.29 -0.38 -1.13
C THR A 162 31.24 -0.07 0.02
N GLY A 163 31.45 1.20 0.31
CA GLY A 163 32.35 1.63 1.39
C GLY A 163 31.79 1.41 2.80
N LYS A 164 30.49 1.07 2.93
CA LYS A 164 29.80 0.85 4.19
C LYS A 164 28.84 -0.32 4.07
N LYS A 165 28.38 -0.87 5.22
CA LYS A 165 27.34 -1.88 5.25
C LYS A 165 26.05 -1.34 4.62
N VAL A 166 25.55 -2.02 3.59
CA VAL A 166 24.32 -1.66 2.90
C VAL A 166 23.12 -2.06 3.78
N LYS A 167 22.27 -1.10 4.10
CA LYS A 167 20.99 -1.34 4.79
C LYS A 167 19.87 -1.64 3.80
N SER A 168 19.85 -0.92 2.70
CA SER A 168 18.88 -1.08 1.61
C SER A 168 19.48 -0.53 0.32
N ALA A 169 19.02 -1.05 -0.81
CA ALA A 169 19.40 -0.56 -2.14
C ALA A 169 18.20 -0.56 -3.06
N ARG A 170 18.22 0.31 -4.07
CA ARG A 170 17.26 0.33 -5.17
C ARG A 170 18.03 0.44 -6.49
N ALA A 171 17.63 -0.35 -7.47
CA ALA A 171 18.12 -0.24 -8.83
C ALA A 171 17.02 0.42 -9.68
N TYR A 172 17.38 1.46 -10.42
CA TYR A 172 16.53 2.12 -11.40
C TYR A 172 17.10 1.82 -12.78
N ILE A 173 16.31 1.16 -13.62
CA ILE A 173 16.74 0.67 -14.92
C ILE A 173 15.76 1.17 -15.97
N ALA A 174 16.31 1.74 -17.06
CA ALA A 174 15.59 1.98 -18.28
C ALA A 174 16.22 1.12 -19.39
N ALA A 175 15.41 0.46 -20.19
CA ALA A 175 15.87 -0.32 -21.33
C ALA A 175 15.04 0.06 -22.57
N ALA A 176 15.72 0.14 -23.71
CA ALA A 176 15.04 0.24 -25.01
C ALA A 176 14.69 -1.18 -25.50
N GLY A 177 13.89 -1.89 -24.73
CA GLY A 177 13.55 -3.29 -24.91
C GLY A 177 13.40 -4.02 -23.58
N LEU A 178 13.57 -5.32 -23.59
CA LEU A 178 13.43 -6.18 -22.40
C LEU A 178 14.79 -6.37 -21.71
N TYR A 179 14.81 -6.53 -20.39
CA TYR A 179 16.03 -6.80 -19.63
C TYR A 179 15.78 -7.82 -18.50
N GLU A 180 16.86 -8.40 -18.04
CA GLU A 180 16.92 -9.09 -16.75
C GLU A 180 18.07 -8.53 -15.92
N LEU A 181 17.82 -8.26 -14.64
CA LEU A 181 18.81 -7.77 -13.70
C LEU A 181 19.31 -8.89 -12.80
N TYR A 182 20.63 -9.01 -12.65
CA TYR A 182 21.27 -9.91 -11.70
C TYR A 182 22.19 -9.12 -10.78
N ILE A 183 22.23 -9.46 -9.50
CA ILE A 183 23.18 -8.94 -8.52
C ILE A 183 23.89 -10.13 -7.87
N ASN A 184 25.22 -10.16 -7.96
CA ASN A 184 26.03 -11.26 -7.45
C ASN A 184 25.60 -12.66 -7.96
N GLY A 185 25.11 -12.73 -9.19
CA GLY A 185 24.64 -13.97 -9.81
C GLY A 185 23.19 -14.34 -9.50
N GLU A 186 22.51 -13.62 -8.63
CA GLU A 186 21.10 -13.83 -8.31
C GLU A 186 20.21 -12.88 -9.12
N LYS A 187 19.17 -13.43 -9.73
CA LYS A 187 18.17 -12.65 -10.47
C LYS A 187 17.37 -11.78 -9.50
N ILE A 188 17.18 -10.52 -9.86
CA ILE A 188 16.37 -9.57 -9.09
C ILE A 188 14.97 -9.50 -9.66
N GLY A 189 14.00 -9.79 -8.81
CA GLY A 189 12.58 -9.89 -9.19
C GLY A 189 12.23 -11.29 -9.69
N ASP A 190 10.92 -11.54 -9.77
CA ASP A 190 10.31 -12.81 -10.15
C ASP A 190 9.80 -12.82 -11.59
N HIS A 191 9.88 -11.68 -12.27
CA HIS A 191 9.42 -11.52 -13.65
C HIS A 191 10.45 -12.04 -14.65
N CYS A 192 9.98 -12.64 -15.74
CA CYS A 192 10.80 -12.89 -16.93
C CYS A 192 10.72 -11.64 -17.82
N LEU A 193 11.87 -11.12 -18.23
CA LEU A 193 11.97 -10.00 -19.18
C LEU A 193 11.17 -8.76 -18.77
N ALA A 194 11.73 -7.97 -17.85
CA ALA A 194 11.18 -6.65 -17.50
C ALA A 194 11.50 -5.58 -18.60
N PRO A 195 10.77 -4.45 -18.67
CA PRO A 195 9.57 -4.15 -17.91
C PRO A 195 8.35 -4.91 -18.41
N LEU A 196 7.40 -5.15 -17.52
CA LEU A 196 6.07 -5.61 -17.91
C LEU A 196 5.24 -4.40 -18.32
N TYR A 197 4.60 -4.48 -19.47
CA TYR A 197 3.66 -3.49 -19.99
C TYR A 197 2.23 -3.88 -19.62
#